data_4ee092fad67ac651ce7e5dbbb9bbca45
#
_entry.id   4ee092fad67ac651ce7e5dbbb9bbca45
#
_cell.length_a   1.000
_cell.length_b   1.000
_cell.length_c   1.000
_cell.angle_alpha   90.00
_cell.angle_beta   90.00
_cell.angle_gamma   90.00
#
_symmetry.space_group_name_H-M   'P 1'
#
loop_
_entity.id
_entity.type
_entity.pdbx_description
1 polymer ?
#
loop_
_entity_poly.entity_id
_entity_poly.type
_entity_poly.pdbx_seq_one_letter_code
_entity_poly.pdbx_strand_id
1 'polypeptide(L)'
;MENENSIIGIKINETNIPAKCIMVIKKYQDLPISEVKQKIEDNQYILTCDYIDDNGIKSLLKLYNELNSEGVNCSLYEHNNLTTIEFLNNLLDSYEEIRKQV
;
A
#
# COMPACT_ATOMS: atom_id res chain seq x y z
N MET A 1 16.76 -12.95 12.46
CA MET A 1 15.91 -13.18 12.29
C MET A 1 15.12 -12.64 11.28
N GLU A 2 14.21 -12.88 10.96
CA GLU A 2 13.61 -12.44 9.95
C GLU A 2 12.90 -11.25 10.04
N ASN A 3 12.68 -10.59 9.02
CA ASN A 3 12.06 -9.32 8.96
C ASN A 3 10.75 -9.38 8.28
N GLU A 4 10.05 -10.46 8.47
CA GLU A 4 8.81 -10.56 7.75
C GLU A 4 7.80 -9.54 8.21
N ASN A 5 8.02 -8.91 9.37
CA ASN A 5 7.10 -7.89 9.84
C ASN A 5 7.56 -6.48 9.52
N SER A 6 8.66 -6.34 8.78
CA SER A 6 9.18 -5.02 8.44
C SER A 6 8.65 -4.56 7.10
N ILE A 7 7.34 -4.55 6.94
CA ILE A 7 6.72 -4.16 5.68
C ILE A 7 5.62 -3.13 5.90
N ILE A 8 5.35 -2.38 4.85
CA ILE A 8 4.21 -1.50 4.76
C ILE A 8 3.27 -2.13 3.72
N GLY A 9 2.00 -2.13 3.99
CA GLY A 9 1.04 -2.74 3.07
C GLY A 9 -0.28 -2.03 3.03
N ILE A 10 -1.06 -2.33 1.99
CA ILE A 10 -2.39 -1.75 1.83
C ILE A 10 -3.37 -2.88 1.56
N LYS A 11 -4.50 -2.84 2.22
CA LYS A 11 -5.59 -3.80 2.02
C LYS A 11 -6.85 -3.06 1.65
N ILE A 12 -7.70 -3.73 0.87
CA ILE A 12 -9.01 -3.19 0.51
C ILE A 12 -10.04 -3.78 1.45
N ASN A 13 -10.89 -2.92 2.02
CA ASN A 13 -11.88 -3.34 3.01
C ASN A 13 -13.22 -3.72 2.40
N GLU A 14 -13.28 -3.89 1.08
CA GLU A 14 -14.50 -4.26 0.39
C GLU A 14 -14.24 -5.50 -0.43
N THR A 15 -15.26 -6.29 -0.67
CA THR A 15 -15.09 -7.52 -1.44
C THR A 15 -15.37 -7.31 -2.92
N ASN A 16 -15.99 -6.18 -3.28
CA ASN A 16 -16.38 -5.93 -4.66
C ASN A 16 -16.03 -4.50 -5.02
N ILE A 17 -15.16 -4.31 -5.98
CA ILE A 17 -14.77 -2.98 -6.39
C ILE A 17 -14.92 -2.83 -7.89
N PRO A 18 -15.04 -1.59 -8.42
CA PRO A 18 -15.20 -1.39 -9.85
C PRO A 18 -14.02 -1.93 -10.64
N ALA A 19 -14.29 -2.35 -11.86
CA ALA A 19 -13.25 -2.92 -12.72
C ALA A 19 -12.10 -1.94 -12.93
N LYS A 20 -12.40 -0.64 -13.01
CA LYS A 20 -11.34 0.33 -13.24
C LYS A 20 -10.39 0.42 -12.05
N CYS A 21 -10.88 0.13 -10.85
CA CYS A 21 -10.01 0.11 -9.68
C CYS A 21 -9.07 -1.08 -9.70
N ILE A 22 -9.52 -2.21 -10.25
CA ILE A 22 -8.64 -3.34 -10.42
C ILE A 22 -7.52 -2.97 -11.40
N MET A 23 -7.84 -2.22 -12.44
CA MET A 23 -6.82 -1.79 -13.39
C MET A 23 -5.83 -0.80 -12.75
N VAL A 24 -6.33 0.02 -11.84
CA VAL A 24 -5.45 0.92 -11.09
C VAL A 24 -4.45 0.12 -10.26
N ILE A 25 -4.93 -0.92 -9.58
CA ILE A 25 -4.05 -1.77 -8.79
C ILE A 25 -3.00 -2.42 -9.67
N LYS A 26 -3.39 -2.85 -10.87
CA LYS A 26 -2.46 -3.51 -11.78
C LYS A 26 -1.34 -2.60 -12.25
N LYS A 27 -1.51 -1.29 -12.18
CA LYS A 27 -0.43 -0.38 -12.52
C LYS A 27 0.73 -0.47 -11.52
N TYR A 28 0.42 -0.85 -10.29
CA TYR A 28 1.43 -0.93 -9.25
C TYR A 28 1.86 -2.35 -8.92
N GLN A 29 1.01 -3.32 -9.24
CA GLN A 29 1.30 -4.71 -8.93
C GLN A 29 0.94 -5.53 -10.14
N ASP A 30 1.95 -6.11 -10.80
CA ASP A 30 1.74 -6.84 -12.05
C ASP A 30 1.20 -8.24 -11.76
N LEU A 31 -0.10 -8.32 -11.56
CA LEU A 31 -0.75 -9.59 -11.28
C LEU A 31 -1.95 -9.76 -12.20
N PRO A 32 -2.32 -11.01 -12.51
CA PRO A 32 -3.55 -11.23 -13.28
C PRO A 32 -4.75 -10.70 -12.51
N ILE A 33 -5.79 -10.33 -13.24
CA ILE A 33 -7.01 -9.79 -12.63
C ILE A 33 -7.59 -10.77 -11.62
N SER A 34 -7.58 -12.07 -11.94
CA SER A 34 -8.13 -13.07 -11.02
C SER A 34 -7.37 -13.11 -9.70
N GLU A 35 -6.06 -12.90 -9.76
CA GLU A 35 -5.26 -12.90 -8.55
C GLU A 35 -5.52 -11.64 -7.71
N VAL A 36 -5.71 -10.49 -8.37
CA VAL A 36 -6.05 -9.27 -7.65
C VAL A 36 -7.38 -9.46 -6.93
N LYS A 37 -8.37 -10.01 -7.62
CA LYS A 37 -9.67 -10.25 -7.03
C LYS A 37 -9.58 -11.22 -5.84
N GLN A 38 -8.75 -12.24 -5.97
CA GLN A 38 -8.58 -13.22 -4.91
C GLN A 38 -7.97 -12.58 -3.66
N LYS A 39 -7.00 -11.71 -3.83
CA LYS A 39 -6.38 -11.00 -2.71
C LYS A 39 -7.39 -10.14 -2.00
N ILE A 40 -8.27 -9.47 -2.75
CA ILE A 40 -9.29 -8.63 -2.16
C ILE A 40 -10.28 -9.50 -1.37
N GLU A 41 -10.70 -10.61 -1.94
CA GLU A 41 -11.64 -11.50 -1.27
C GLU A 41 -11.05 -12.06 0.01
N ASP A 42 -9.77 -12.40 0.00
CA ASP A 42 -9.11 -13.00 1.15
C ASP A 42 -8.57 -11.97 2.12
N ASN A 43 -8.84 -10.69 1.86
CA ASN A 43 -8.37 -9.59 2.71
C ASN A 43 -6.86 -9.61 2.86
N GLN A 44 -6.16 -9.83 1.76
CA GLN A 44 -4.70 -9.85 1.75
C GLN A 44 -4.18 -8.52 1.25
N TYR A 45 -2.90 -8.28 1.47
CA TYR A 45 -2.26 -7.06 0.97
C TYR A 45 -2.29 -7.07 -0.55
N ILE A 46 -2.74 -5.97 -1.15
CA ILE A 46 -2.73 -5.83 -2.59
C ILE A 46 -1.43 -5.19 -3.08
N LEU A 47 -0.70 -4.58 -2.18
CA LEU A 47 0.61 -4.01 -2.50
C LEU A 47 1.38 -3.90 -1.20
N THR A 48 2.66 -4.26 -1.24
CA THR A 48 3.52 -4.13 -0.07
C THR A 48 4.87 -3.57 -0.49
N CYS A 49 5.59 -3.04 0.47
CA CYS A 49 6.97 -2.62 0.25
C CYS A 49 7.71 -2.74 1.56
N ASP A 50 9.04 -2.67 1.47
CA ASP A 50 9.85 -2.71 2.68
C ASP A 50 9.69 -1.42 3.46
N TYR A 51 9.81 -1.51 4.76
CA TYR A 51 9.67 -0.37 5.65
C TYR A 51 10.63 0.77 5.29
N ILE A 52 11.81 0.42 4.77
CA ILE A 52 12.82 1.41 4.46
C ILE A 52 12.85 1.80 2.97
N ASP A 53 11.89 1.32 2.19
CA ASP A 53 11.82 1.60 0.76
C ASP A 53 10.95 2.84 0.52
N ASP A 54 11.56 4.02 0.50
CA ASP A 54 10.79 5.25 0.37
C ASP A 54 10.05 5.33 -0.96
N ASN A 55 10.63 4.84 -2.05
CA ASN A 55 9.92 4.82 -3.33
C ASN A 55 8.72 3.90 -3.28
N GLY A 56 8.86 2.77 -2.62
CA GLY A 56 7.75 1.84 -2.45
C GLY A 56 6.64 2.46 -1.61
N ILE A 57 7.00 3.18 -0.55
CA ILE A 57 6.01 3.84 0.29
C ILE A 57 5.27 4.92 -0.51
N LYS A 58 6.00 5.67 -1.33
CA LYS A 58 5.37 6.70 -2.16
C LYS A 58 4.38 6.09 -3.15
N SER A 59 4.75 4.98 -3.78
CA SER A 59 3.85 4.28 -4.71
C SER A 59 2.61 3.78 -3.99
N LEU A 60 2.80 3.24 -2.80
CA LEU A 60 1.71 2.71 -2.01
C LEU A 60 0.73 3.81 -1.60
N LEU A 61 1.25 4.98 -1.23
CA LEU A 61 0.41 6.11 -0.89
C LEU A 61 -0.34 6.65 -2.11
N LYS A 62 0.30 6.61 -3.27
CA LYS A 62 -0.37 7.02 -4.50
C LYS A 62 -1.54 6.10 -4.80
N LEU A 63 -1.32 4.80 -4.68
CA LEU A 63 -2.39 3.83 -4.89
C LEU A 63 -3.52 4.05 -3.90
N TYR A 64 -3.18 4.28 -2.64
CA TYR A 64 -4.16 4.53 -1.59
C TYR A 64 -5.04 5.74 -1.96
N ASN A 65 -4.40 6.83 -2.40
CA ASN A 65 -5.14 8.03 -2.77
C ASN A 65 -6.01 7.82 -4.01
N GLU A 66 -5.51 7.08 -4.99
CA GLU A 66 -6.27 6.81 -6.19
C GLU A 66 -7.51 5.98 -5.89
N LEU A 67 -7.36 4.97 -5.04
CA LEU A 67 -8.49 4.11 -4.69
C LEU A 67 -9.51 4.89 -3.87
N ASN A 68 -9.05 5.72 -2.93
CA ASN A 68 -9.95 6.53 -2.15
C ASN A 68 -10.73 7.51 -3.02
N SER A 69 -10.09 8.08 -4.03
CA SER A 69 -10.77 9.03 -4.89
C SER A 69 -11.86 8.35 -5.72
N GLU A 70 -11.80 7.03 -5.86
CA GLU A 70 -12.82 6.29 -6.56
C GLU A 70 -13.86 5.72 -5.60
N GLY A 71 -13.78 6.08 -4.32
CA GLY A 71 -14.75 5.63 -3.34
C GLY A 71 -14.46 4.26 -2.73
N VAL A 72 -13.26 3.74 -2.92
CA VAL A 72 -12.91 2.42 -2.39
C VAL A 72 -12.27 2.59 -1.02
N ASN A 73 -12.78 1.84 -0.05
CA ASN A 73 -12.26 1.87 1.30
C ASN A 73 -11.01 1.02 1.42
N CYS A 74 -9.93 1.61 1.88
CA CYS A 74 -8.65 0.93 2.04
C CYS A 74 -8.09 1.16 3.42
N SER A 75 -7.20 0.27 3.85
CA SER A 75 -6.48 0.44 5.12
C SER A 75 -5.00 0.27 4.88
N LEU A 76 -4.22 1.05 5.61
CA LEU A 76 -2.77 1.00 5.54
C LEU A 76 -2.24 0.26 6.76
N TYR A 77 -1.18 -0.51 6.56
CA TYR A 77 -0.60 -1.30 7.65
C TYR A 77 0.91 -1.11 7.68
N GLU A 78 1.45 -1.17 8.88
CA GLU A 78 2.86 -1.03 9.12
C GLU A 78 3.21 -2.15 10.08
N HIS A 79 4.08 -3.06 9.69
CA HIS A 79 4.43 -4.24 10.48
C HIS A 79 3.18 -5.02 10.89
N ASN A 80 2.22 -5.09 9.95
CA ASN A 80 0.93 -5.77 10.16
C ASN A 80 0.02 -5.09 11.18
N ASN A 81 0.34 -3.87 11.58
CA ASN A 81 -0.53 -3.08 12.46
C ASN A 81 -1.15 -1.95 11.67
N LEU A 82 -2.39 -1.65 11.96
CA LEU A 82 -3.09 -0.57 11.27
C LEU A 82 -2.35 0.74 11.47
N THR A 83 -2.15 1.49 10.40
CA THR A 83 -1.47 2.77 10.48
C THR A 83 -2.22 3.81 9.68
N THR A 84 -1.64 5.00 9.51
CA THR A 84 -2.30 6.11 8.86
C THR A 84 -1.42 6.71 7.78
N ILE A 85 -2.06 7.49 6.91
CA ILE A 85 -1.33 8.17 5.86
C ILE A 85 -0.39 9.21 6.48
N GLU A 86 -0.78 9.78 7.61
CA GLU A 86 0.06 10.76 8.31
C GLU A 86 1.35 10.13 8.81
N PHE A 87 1.25 8.94 9.37
CA PHE A 87 2.44 8.25 9.85
C PHE A 87 3.40 7.97 8.71
N LEU A 88 2.88 7.51 7.58
CA LEU A 88 3.74 7.18 6.43
C LEU A 88 4.35 8.43 5.82
N ASN A 89 3.62 9.54 5.79
CA ASN A 89 4.19 10.80 5.31
C ASN A 89 5.29 11.29 6.23
N ASN A 90 5.10 11.16 7.53
CA ASN A 90 6.13 11.54 8.48
C ASN A 90 7.37 10.66 8.34
N LEU A 91 7.17 9.39 8.05
CA LEU A 91 8.28 8.47 7.83
C LEU A 91 9.08 8.90 6.60
N LEU A 92 8.38 9.28 5.52
CA LEU A 92 9.05 9.74 4.31
C LEU A 92 9.83 11.03 4.57
N ASP A 93 9.26 11.94 5.36
CA ASP A 93 9.94 13.18 5.71
C ASP A 93 11.22 12.89 6.49
N SER A 94 11.16 11.89 7.37
CA SER A 94 12.35 11.50 8.13
C SER A 94 13.45 10.99 7.22
N TYR A 95 13.08 10.18 6.23
CA TYR A 95 14.06 9.65 5.29
C TYR A 95 14.71 10.78 4.49
N GLU A 96 13.91 11.76 4.11
CA GLU A 96 14.43 12.89 3.36
C GLU A 96 15.38 13.72 4.19
N GLU A 97 15.06 13.93 5.46
CA GLU A 97 15.93 14.68 6.35
C GLU A 97 17.25 13.97 6.53
N ILE A 98 17.24 12.66 6.71
CA ILE A 98 18.46 11.91 6.88
C ILE A 98 19.34 12.04 5.64
N ARG A 99 18.71 12.00 4.45
CA ARG A 99 19.45 12.13 3.21
C ARG A 99 20.11 13.49 3.07
N LYS A 100 19.47 14.53 3.55
CA LYS A 100 20.00 15.88 3.45
C LYS A 100 21.19 16.10 4.35
N GLN A 101 21.36 15.28 5.36
CA GLN A 101 22.45 15.44 6.28
C GLN A 101 23.74 14.78 5.81
N VAL A 102 23.72 14.07 4.72
CA VAL A 102 24.90 13.35 4.27
C VAL A 102 25.68 14.12 3.24
#